data_d7f2d0e0b856504a68240836aca5cf55
#
_entry.id   d7f2d0e0b856504a68240836aca5cf55
#
_cell.length_a   1.000
_cell.length_b   1.000
_cell.length_c   1.000
_cell.angle_alpha   90.00
_cell.angle_beta   90.00
_cell.angle_gamma   90.00
#
_symmetry.space_group_name_H-M   'P 1'
#
loop_
_entity.id
_entity.type
_entity.pdbx_description
1 polymer ?
#
loop_
_entity_poly.entity_id
_entity_poly.type
_entity_poly.pdbx_seq_one_letter_code
_entity_poly.pdbx_strand_id
1 'polypeptide(L)'
;MSLRAFASAARGFKVLGLQQIAIGSLDLSKLSALWEGEFGVPCVGTFQSESENVDERILKLGSGPHAVEIDLMTPLEPSKKPAVHVPPLNHIGLWVDNIVDACASLEERGVRFAPGGIRAGAAGHDVAFIHPKGNEAFPLSGEGVLIELVQAPPDIIAALAK
;
A
#
# COMPACT_ATOMS: atom_id res chain seq x y z
N MET A 1 27.04 -11.72 -12.28
CA MET A 1 26.54 -10.53 -11.56
C MET A 1 26.59 -10.86 -10.07
N SER A 2 27.51 -10.24 -9.33
CA SER A 2 27.69 -10.51 -7.89
C SER A 2 26.52 -9.89 -7.12
N LEU A 3 25.72 -10.72 -6.45
CA LEU A 3 24.84 -10.31 -5.38
C LEU A 3 25.75 -9.71 -4.28
N ARG A 4 25.94 -8.40 -4.30
CA ARG A 4 26.50 -7.72 -3.13
C ARG A 4 25.58 -8.07 -1.96
N ALA A 5 26.10 -8.81 -1.00
CA ALA A 5 25.47 -8.94 0.30
C ALA A 5 25.15 -7.51 0.77
N PHE A 6 23.86 -7.18 0.84
CA PHE A 6 23.43 -5.93 1.43
C PHE A 6 23.83 -5.99 2.90
N ALA A 7 25.01 -5.44 3.19
CA ALA A 7 25.43 -5.26 4.56
C ALA A 7 24.29 -4.52 5.27
N SER A 8 23.78 -5.13 6.32
CA SER A 8 22.75 -4.57 7.18
C SER A 8 23.34 -3.37 7.94
N ALA A 9 23.52 -2.24 7.25
CA ALA A 9 23.61 -0.98 7.94
C ALA A 9 22.28 -0.82 8.69
N ALA A 10 22.35 -0.50 9.98
CA ALA A 10 21.17 -0.34 10.82
C ALA A 10 20.16 0.57 10.10
N ARG A 11 19.00 0.03 9.77
CA ARG A 11 17.92 0.81 9.18
C ARG A 11 17.34 1.67 10.28
N GLY A 12 17.15 2.97 10.02
CA GLY A 12 16.52 3.89 10.97
C GLY A 12 15.02 3.62 11.19
N PHE A 13 14.48 2.57 10.55
CA PHE A 13 13.06 2.21 10.60
C PHE A 13 12.87 0.69 10.53
N LYS A 14 11.66 0.24 10.90
CA LYS A 14 11.22 -1.16 10.76
C LYS A 14 9.96 -1.24 9.89
N VAL A 15 9.91 -2.24 9.02
CA VAL A 15 8.66 -2.71 8.42
C VAL A 15 8.02 -3.66 9.42
N LEU A 16 6.81 -3.35 9.86
CA LEU A 16 6.14 -4.06 10.96
C LEU A 16 5.22 -5.18 10.46
N GLY A 17 4.67 -5.04 9.25
CA GLY A 17 3.76 -6.02 8.69
C GLY A 17 2.98 -5.47 7.49
N LEU A 18 2.10 -6.32 6.97
CA LEU A 18 1.18 -5.95 5.91
C LEU A 18 0.03 -5.12 6.51
N GLN A 19 -0.27 -3.99 5.88
CA GLN A 19 -1.38 -3.13 6.27
C GLN A 19 -2.59 -3.38 5.39
N GLN A 20 -2.42 -3.40 4.06
CA GLN A 20 -3.50 -3.59 3.11
C GLN A 20 -3.07 -4.31 1.83
N ILE A 21 -4.06 -4.82 1.11
CA ILE A 21 -3.98 -5.31 -0.25
C ILE A 21 -5.09 -4.65 -1.05
N ALA A 22 -4.75 -3.86 -2.05
CA ALA A 22 -5.71 -3.18 -2.91
C ALA A 22 -5.90 -3.92 -4.23
N ILE A 23 -7.14 -4.27 -4.54
CA ILE A 23 -7.53 -5.08 -5.70
C ILE A 23 -8.50 -4.29 -6.56
N GLY A 24 -8.11 -4.03 -7.80
CA GLY A 24 -8.90 -3.26 -8.76
C GLY A 24 -9.65 -4.14 -9.76
N SER A 25 -10.87 -3.74 -10.07
CA SER A 25 -11.71 -4.38 -11.10
C SER A 25 -12.61 -3.34 -11.77
N LEU A 26 -13.12 -3.64 -12.96
CA LEU A 26 -14.20 -2.89 -13.58
C LEU A 26 -15.60 -3.26 -13.02
N ASP A 27 -15.68 -4.32 -12.22
CA ASP A 27 -16.93 -4.84 -11.67
C ASP A 27 -16.77 -5.08 -10.17
N LEU A 28 -17.07 -4.02 -9.39
CA LEU A 28 -17.01 -4.07 -7.93
C LEU A 28 -17.98 -5.10 -7.34
N SER A 29 -19.12 -5.33 -8.01
CA SER A 29 -20.14 -6.26 -7.52
C SER A 29 -19.62 -7.71 -7.52
N LYS A 30 -18.81 -8.10 -8.50
CA LYS A 30 -18.18 -9.43 -8.53
C LYS A 30 -17.12 -9.61 -7.47
N LEU A 31 -16.31 -8.55 -7.22
CA LEU A 31 -15.36 -8.58 -6.12
C LEU A 31 -16.09 -8.73 -4.79
N SER A 32 -17.11 -7.91 -4.54
CA SER A 32 -17.90 -7.97 -3.31
C SER A 32 -18.60 -9.31 -3.14
N ALA A 33 -19.18 -9.90 -4.20
CA ALA A 33 -19.80 -11.21 -4.14
C ALA A 33 -18.82 -12.29 -3.66
N LEU A 34 -17.57 -12.26 -4.13
CA LEU A 34 -16.54 -13.20 -3.69
C LEU A 34 -16.07 -12.92 -2.26
N TRP A 35 -15.62 -11.68 -2.00
CA TRP A 35 -14.94 -11.37 -0.75
C TRP A 35 -15.90 -11.24 0.44
N GLU A 36 -17.00 -10.54 0.27
CA GLU A 36 -18.01 -10.36 1.32
C GLU A 36 -18.99 -11.55 1.36
N GLY A 37 -19.45 -11.99 0.17
CA GLY A 37 -20.42 -13.06 0.07
C GLY A 37 -19.84 -14.44 0.38
N GLU A 38 -18.90 -14.92 -0.43
CA GLU A 38 -18.38 -16.29 -0.32
C GLU A 38 -17.34 -16.43 0.80
N PHE A 39 -16.42 -15.44 0.93
CA PHE A 39 -15.39 -15.49 1.97
C PHE A 39 -15.86 -14.94 3.32
N GLY A 40 -16.97 -14.21 3.36
CA GLY A 40 -17.52 -13.62 4.58
C GLY A 40 -16.65 -12.57 5.22
N VAL A 41 -15.78 -11.89 4.44
CA VAL A 41 -14.92 -10.81 4.96
C VAL A 41 -15.77 -9.54 5.14
N PRO A 42 -15.88 -8.98 6.36
CA PRO A 42 -16.77 -7.87 6.61
C PRO A 42 -16.26 -6.58 5.98
N CYS A 43 -17.16 -5.85 5.31
CA CYS A 43 -16.92 -4.47 4.91
C CYS A 43 -17.02 -3.55 6.13
N VAL A 44 -15.99 -2.75 6.36
CA VAL A 44 -15.88 -1.83 7.51
C VAL A 44 -15.95 -0.37 7.10
N GLY A 45 -15.89 -0.07 5.81
CA GLY A 45 -15.96 1.29 5.30
C GLY A 45 -16.05 1.35 3.78
N THR A 46 -16.25 2.56 3.29
CA THR A 46 -16.19 2.89 1.85
C THR A 46 -15.44 4.20 1.68
N PHE A 47 -14.78 4.36 0.54
CA PHE A 47 -14.11 5.59 0.17
C PHE A 47 -14.37 5.90 -1.31
N GLN A 48 -14.57 7.18 -1.63
CA GLN A 48 -14.74 7.63 -3.00
C GLN A 48 -13.93 8.89 -3.23
N SER A 49 -13.22 8.96 -4.34
CA SER A 49 -12.42 10.11 -4.72
C SER A 49 -12.41 10.34 -6.22
N GLU A 50 -12.87 11.52 -6.63
CA GLU A 50 -12.81 11.93 -8.05
C GLU A 50 -11.37 12.15 -8.53
N SER A 51 -10.50 12.70 -7.67
CA SER A 51 -9.09 12.94 -8.01
C SER A 51 -8.30 11.66 -8.19
N GLU A 52 -8.62 10.63 -7.40
CA GLU A 52 -8.03 9.30 -7.50
C GLU A 52 -8.81 8.39 -8.46
N ASN A 53 -9.92 8.87 -9.02
CA ASN A 53 -10.81 8.12 -9.91
C ASN A 53 -11.18 6.76 -9.33
N VAL A 54 -11.62 6.71 -8.08
CA VAL A 54 -11.86 5.47 -7.37
C VAL A 54 -13.18 5.49 -6.58
N ASP A 55 -13.88 4.36 -6.64
CA ASP A 55 -14.91 3.94 -5.70
C ASP A 55 -14.43 2.65 -5.03
N GLU A 56 -14.44 2.63 -3.69
CA GLU A 56 -13.72 1.63 -2.91
C GLU A 56 -14.56 1.11 -1.76
N ARG A 57 -14.49 -0.20 -1.55
CA ARG A 57 -15.00 -0.90 -0.37
C ARG A 57 -13.83 -1.39 0.45
N ILE A 58 -13.78 -1.00 1.70
CA ILE A 58 -12.71 -1.34 2.65
C ILE A 58 -13.20 -2.51 3.51
N LEU A 59 -12.57 -3.66 3.34
CA LEU A 59 -12.87 -4.87 4.08
C LEU A 59 -11.79 -5.12 5.12
N LYS A 60 -12.12 -5.81 6.20
CA LYS A 60 -11.15 -6.15 7.26
C LYS A 60 -11.01 -7.66 7.40
N LEU A 61 -9.84 -8.16 7.01
CA LEU A 61 -9.46 -9.56 7.14
C LEU A 61 -8.69 -9.77 8.46
N GLY A 62 -9.25 -10.62 9.33
CA GLY A 62 -8.66 -10.91 10.64
C GLY A 62 -9.00 -9.86 11.70
N SER A 63 -8.25 -9.84 12.80
CA SER A 63 -8.50 -8.98 13.94
C SER A 63 -7.20 -8.59 14.67
N GLY A 64 -7.29 -7.54 15.50
CA GLY A 64 -6.15 -7.03 16.27
C GLY A 64 -5.05 -6.44 15.38
N PRO A 65 -3.80 -6.40 15.86
CA PRO A 65 -2.69 -5.73 15.17
C PRO A 65 -2.24 -6.44 13.88
N HIS A 66 -2.68 -7.67 13.66
CA HIS A 66 -2.38 -8.44 12.44
C HIS A 66 -3.53 -8.41 11.42
N ALA A 67 -4.59 -7.63 11.67
CA ALA A 67 -5.64 -7.45 10.69
C ALA A 67 -5.09 -6.74 9.44
N VAL A 68 -5.57 -7.17 8.27
CA VAL A 68 -5.19 -6.60 6.98
C VAL A 68 -6.45 -6.02 6.32
N GLU A 69 -6.34 -4.82 5.78
CA GLU A 69 -7.40 -4.26 4.94
C GLU A 69 -7.35 -4.87 3.55
N ILE A 70 -8.52 -5.18 3.00
CA ILE A 70 -8.68 -5.60 1.61
C ILE A 70 -9.52 -4.54 0.93
N ASP A 71 -8.87 -3.75 0.09
CA ASP A 71 -9.49 -2.63 -0.59
C ASP A 71 -9.96 -3.09 -1.97
N LEU A 72 -11.28 -3.17 -2.14
CA LEU A 72 -11.89 -3.52 -3.42
C LEU A 72 -12.21 -2.24 -4.17
N MET A 73 -11.51 -2.01 -5.27
CA MET A 73 -11.49 -0.75 -6.02
C MET A 73 -12.14 -0.89 -7.39
N THR A 74 -12.90 0.11 -7.80
CA THR A 74 -13.35 0.28 -9.19
C THR A 74 -13.13 1.73 -9.63
N PRO A 75 -12.79 2.00 -10.90
CA PRO A 75 -12.71 3.38 -11.36
C PRO A 75 -14.10 3.99 -11.47
N LEU A 76 -14.27 5.25 -11.05
CA LEU A 76 -15.50 6.03 -11.29
C LEU A 76 -15.74 6.21 -12.80
N GLU A 77 -14.67 6.42 -13.53
CA GLU A 77 -14.69 6.53 -14.98
C GLU A 77 -13.56 5.68 -15.60
N PRO A 78 -13.90 4.51 -16.21
CA PRO A 78 -12.91 3.55 -16.69
C PRO A 78 -11.93 4.10 -17.74
N SER A 79 -12.30 5.14 -18.46
CA SER A 79 -11.45 5.77 -19.48
C SER A 79 -10.44 6.78 -18.92
N LYS A 80 -10.61 7.21 -17.66
CA LYS A 80 -9.73 8.17 -16.99
C LYS A 80 -8.60 7.49 -16.19
N LYS A 81 -7.61 8.30 -15.87
CA LYS A 81 -6.54 7.92 -14.93
C LYS A 81 -6.73 8.65 -13.60
N PRO A 82 -6.29 8.02 -12.50
CA PRO A 82 -5.66 6.70 -12.39
C PRO A 82 -6.57 5.54 -12.82
N ALA A 83 -6.00 4.54 -13.50
CA ALA A 83 -6.72 3.33 -13.89
C ALA A 83 -6.55 2.27 -12.78
N VAL A 84 -7.31 2.40 -11.70
CA VAL A 84 -7.15 1.62 -10.46
C VAL A 84 -7.31 0.10 -10.64
N HIS A 85 -7.88 -0.32 -11.76
CA HIS A 85 -8.06 -1.74 -12.12
C HIS A 85 -6.91 -2.32 -12.97
N VAL A 86 -5.88 -1.53 -13.26
CA VAL A 86 -4.73 -1.96 -14.09
C VAL A 86 -3.41 -1.54 -13.44
N PRO A 87 -2.64 -2.50 -12.93
CA PRO A 87 -2.92 -3.94 -12.84
C PRO A 87 -4.01 -4.25 -11.80
N PRO A 88 -4.64 -5.46 -11.83
CA PRO A 88 -5.67 -5.83 -10.85
C PRO A 88 -5.15 -5.85 -9.40
N LEU A 89 -3.93 -6.30 -9.14
CA LEU A 89 -3.25 -6.01 -7.86
C LEU A 89 -2.73 -4.57 -7.95
N ASN A 90 -3.51 -3.63 -7.43
CA ASN A 90 -3.20 -2.22 -7.54
C ASN A 90 -1.96 -1.85 -6.70
N HIS A 91 -2.00 -2.15 -5.40
CA HIS A 91 -0.86 -1.97 -4.51
C HIS A 91 -0.95 -2.86 -3.26
N ILE A 92 0.15 -2.91 -2.54
CA ILE A 92 0.21 -3.46 -1.18
C ILE A 92 0.66 -2.37 -0.22
N GLY A 93 0.06 -2.30 0.96
CA GLY A 93 0.41 -1.38 2.04
C GLY A 93 1.23 -2.08 3.13
N LEU A 94 2.30 -1.44 3.58
CA LEU A 94 3.18 -1.94 4.63
C LEU A 94 3.22 -0.96 5.81
N TRP A 95 2.93 -1.44 7.01
CA TRP A 95 3.16 -0.68 8.23
C TRP A 95 4.65 -0.41 8.42
N VAL A 96 5.01 0.85 8.66
CA VAL A 96 6.36 1.26 9.12
C VAL A 96 6.25 2.01 10.44
N ASP A 97 7.24 1.86 11.29
CA ASP A 97 7.27 2.53 12.60
C ASP A 97 7.58 4.03 12.50
N ASN A 98 8.33 4.44 11.49
CA ASN A 98 8.66 5.84 11.21
C ASN A 98 8.77 6.05 9.71
N ILE A 99 7.75 6.67 9.11
CA ILE A 99 7.68 6.88 7.66
C ILE A 99 8.73 7.90 7.16
N VAL A 100 9.09 8.89 7.97
CA VAL A 100 10.08 9.90 7.60
C VAL A 100 11.45 9.25 7.46
N ASP A 101 11.88 8.50 8.48
CA ASP A 101 13.15 7.77 8.44
C ASP A 101 13.14 6.66 7.39
N ALA A 102 11.98 6.01 7.17
CA ALA A 102 11.83 5.01 6.12
C ALA A 102 12.07 5.61 4.73
N CYS A 103 11.40 6.70 4.40
CA CYS A 103 11.57 7.37 3.11
C CYS A 103 13.00 7.86 2.90
N ALA A 104 13.58 8.55 3.88
CA ALA A 104 14.95 9.05 3.78
C ALA A 104 15.98 7.91 3.59
N SER A 105 15.91 6.88 4.43
CA SER A 105 16.82 5.73 4.36
C SER A 105 16.68 4.94 3.06
N LEU A 106 15.47 4.77 2.55
CA LEU A 106 15.23 4.04 1.30
C LEU A 106 15.70 4.84 0.08
N GLU A 107 15.46 6.16 0.05
CA GLU A 107 15.91 7.04 -1.03
C GLU A 107 17.43 7.09 -1.12
N GLU A 108 18.14 7.22 0.02
CA GLU A 108 19.60 7.14 0.09
C GLU A 108 20.16 5.82 -0.46
N ARG A 109 19.38 4.75 -0.41
CA ARG A 109 19.74 3.42 -0.93
C ARG A 109 19.35 3.21 -2.39
N GLY A 110 18.81 4.23 -3.05
CA GLY A 110 18.45 4.19 -4.46
C GLY A 110 17.05 3.62 -4.73
N VAL A 111 16.16 3.65 -3.75
CA VAL A 111 14.74 3.29 -3.95
C VAL A 111 14.00 4.45 -4.59
N ARG A 112 13.30 4.16 -5.68
CA ARG A 112 12.49 5.15 -6.39
C ARG A 112 11.11 5.29 -5.75
N PHE A 113 10.80 6.51 -5.31
CA PHE A 113 9.45 6.88 -4.87
C PHE A 113 8.60 7.42 -6.03
N ALA A 114 7.30 7.23 -5.92
CA ALA A 114 6.32 7.89 -6.77
C ALA A 114 6.23 9.38 -6.38
N PRO A 115 5.83 10.28 -7.30
CA PRO A 115 5.62 11.69 -6.99
C PRO A 115 4.59 11.91 -5.87
N GLY A 116 4.77 12.97 -5.10
CA GLY A 116 3.85 13.37 -4.04
C GLY A 116 4.41 13.27 -2.61
N GLY A 117 5.54 12.56 -2.42
CA GLY A 117 6.18 12.44 -1.11
C GLY A 117 5.27 11.85 -0.03
N ILE A 118 5.57 12.18 1.23
CA ILE A 118 4.73 11.81 2.37
C ILE A 118 3.49 12.70 2.38
N ARG A 119 2.31 12.06 2.45
CA ARG A 119 1.01 12.75 2.45
C ARG A 119 -0.03 11.98 3.27
N ALA A 120 -1.12 12.63 3.63
CA ALA A 120 -2.25 11.95 4.26
C ALA A 120 -2.89 10.95 3.31
N GLY A 121 -3.04 9.71 3.76
CA GLY A 121 -3.74 8.63 3.07
C GLY A 121 -5.25 8.60 3.40
N ALA A 122 -6.01 7.78 2.66
CA ALA A 122 -7.46 7.65 2.81
C ALA A 122 -7.89 7.20 4.21
N ALA A 123 -7.11 6.34 4.85
CA ALA A 123 -7.36 5.86 6.23
C ALA A 123 -6.88 6.82 7.33
N GLY A 124 -6.43 8.04 7.00
CA GLY A 124 -5.98 9.05 7.96
C GLY A 124 -4.55 8.86 8.49
N HIS A 125 -3.79 7.94 7.92
CA HIS A 125 -2.36 7.76 8.21
C HIS A 125 -1.51 8.46 7.15
N ASP A 126 -0.29 8.86 7.52
CA ASP A 126 0.68 9.35 6.55
C ASP A 126 1.18 8.19 5.68
N VAL A 127 1.26 8.43 4.37
CA VAL A 127 1.65 7.44 3.37
C VAL A 127 2.70 7.98 2.40
N ALA A 128 3.48 7.08 1.81
CA ALA A 128 4.37 7.36 0.69
C ALA A 128 4.43 6.11 -0.21
N PHE A 129 4.63 6.30 -1.51
CA PHE A 129 4.58 5.20 -2.47
C PHE A 129 5.92 4.95 -3.11
N ILE A 130 6.39 3.71 -3.05
CA ILE A 130 7.53 3.23 -3.83
C ILE A 130 7.03 2.93 -5.25
N HIS A 131 7.69 3.53 -6.24
CA HIS A 131 7.31 3.40 -7.64
C HIS A 131 7.49 1.94 -8.13
N PRO A 132 6.57 1.40 -8.97
CA PRO A 132 6.69 0.04 -9.49
C PRO A 132 7.85 -0.18 -10.47
N LYS A 133 8.47 0.90 -10.98
CA LYS A 133 9.61 0.81 -11.92
C LYS A 133 10.76 1.69 -11.45
N GLY A 134 11.97 1.13 -11.43
CA GLY A 134 13.20 1.90 -11.22
C GLY A 134 13.58 2.80 -12.40
N ASN A 135 14.65 3.57 -12.24
CA ASN A 135 15.32 4.33 -13.28
C ASN A 135 16.84 4.35 -13.02
N GLU A 136 17.60 5.06 -13.85
CA GLU A 136 19.07 5.10 -13.70
C GLU A 136 19.52 5.72 -12.36
N ALA A 137 18.83 6.77 -11.88
CA ALA A 137 19.18 7.43 -10.62
C ALA A 137 18.71 6.63 -9.39
N PHE A 138 17.58 5.95 -9.49
CA PHE A 138 16.96 5.16 -8.43
C PHE A 138 16.60 3.77 -8.97
N PRO A 139 17.57 2.83 -8.99
CA PRO A 139 17.38 1.54 -9.63
C PRO A 139 16.49 0.56 -8.85
N LEU A 140 16.28 0.78 -7.54
CA LEU A 140 15.45 -0.09 -6.72
C LEU A 140 13.99 0.37 -6.78
N SER A 141 13.08 -0.58 -6.95
CA SER A 141 11.65 -0.32 -7.14
C SER A 141 10.81 -1.51 -6.67
N GLY A 142 9.50 -1.42 -6.83
CA GLY A 142 8.59 -2.53 -6.55
C GLY A 142 8.54 -3.60 -7.64
N GLU A 143 9.35 -3.52 -8.70
CA GLU A 143 9.44 -4.48 -9.82
C GLU A 143 8.06 -4.89 -10.37
N GLY A 144 7.23 -3.89 -10.66
CA GLY A 144 5.88 -4.04 -11.20
C GLY A 144 4.77 -3.88 -10.16
N VAL A 145 5.09 -3.90 -8.86
CA VAL A 145 4.13 -3.67 -7.77
C VAL A 145 4.30 -2.26 -7.21
N LEU A 146 3.22 -1.50 -7.10
CA LEU A 146 3.18 -0.28 -6.32
C LEU A 146 3.17 -0.67 -4.84
N ILE A 147 4.09 -0.11 -4.04
CA ILE A 147 4.17 -0.41 -2.60
C ILE A 147 3.89 0.88 -1.83
N GLU A 148 2.89 0.84 -0.98
CA GLU A 148 2.56 1.91 -0.06
C GLU A 148 3.25 1.69 1.29
N LEU A 149 4.00 2.67 1.76
CA LEU A 149 4.46 2.74 3.13
C LEU A 149 3.42 3.52 3.93
N VAL A 150 2.99 2.96 5.05
CA VAL A 150 1.93 3.53 5.89
C VAL A 150 2.49 3.73 7.29
N GLN A 151 2.40 4.96 7.83
CA GLN A 151 2.80 5.25 9.22
C GLN A 151 1.92 4.45 10.18
N ALA A 152 2.52 3.52 10.90
CA ALA A 152 1.79 2.75 11.90
C ALA A 152 1.39 3.64 13.09
N PRO A 153 0.17 3.50 13.63
CA PRO A 153 -0.23 4.15 14.85
C PRO A 153 0.48 3.52 16.07
N PRO A 154 0.52 4.23 17.22
CA PRO A 154 1.30 3.80 18.39
C PRO A 154 0.96 2.40 18.90
N ASP A 155 -0.30 1.99 18.86
CA ASP A 155 -0.76 0.67 19.29
C ASP A 155 -0.25 -0.45 18.38
N ILE A 156 -0.22 -0.24 17.08
CA ILE A 156 0.37 -1.17 16.08
C ILE A 156 1.88 -1.27 16.28
N ILE A 157 2.57 -0.13 16.47
CA ILE A 157 4.01 -0.13 16.75
C ILE A 157 4.30 -0.94 18.04
N ALA A 158 3.56 -0.68 19.10
CA ALA A 158 3.74 -1.38 20.39
C ALA A 158 3.49 -2.90 20.26
N ALA A 159 2.57 -3.31 19.41
CA ALA A 159 2.24 -4.72 19.19
C ALA A 159 3.23 -5.46 18.28
N LEU A 160 3.71 -4.81 17.22
CA LEU A 160 4.45 -5.46 16.14
C LEU A 160 5.96 -5.18 16.10
N ALA A 161 6.45 -4.12 16.76
CA ALA A 161 7.87 -3.74 16.73
C ALA A 161 8.78 -4.56 17.66
N LYS A 162 8.36 -5.73 18.11
CA LYS A 162 9.09 -6.61 19.01
C LYS A 162 10.31 -7.28 18.36
#